data_b2836df90b0820e38de21102726c8e4c
#
_entry.id   b2836df90b0820e38de21102726c8e4c
#
_cell.length_a   1.000
_cell.length_b   1.000
_cell.length_c   1.000
_cell.angle_alpha   90.00
_cell.angle_beta   90.00
_cell.angle_gamma   90.00
#
_symmetry.space_group_name_H-M   'P 1'
#
loop_
_entity.id
_entity.type
_entity.pdbx_description
1 polymer ?
#
loop_
_entity_poly.entity_id
_entity_poly.type
_entity_poly.pdbx_seq_one_letter_code
_entity_poly.pdbx_strand_id
1 'polypeptide(L)'
;MYKRQLIIGIYFALVCCREKIQPAVVQADLSEAVYTDTTWFADCEIIFPETTDRSLISMINKIVLTPERIFLFDIQDKKILLFTRRGKFITDIRPHGRGPGEWLGITDFTVDETDREIIVTADRPYKFLYYDYNGNFLREKTSEAFYTEITRPTDNILAINSKILEPKHYLSLLNEEDHRITVAKKIPLAFTYRGEFRCRGSYLLKSEHLYFTQNGDYTIYSWDNNRIKPVVTVDFGKYSYNPTQLNEEPHAPATRNKVLSIINVKEIRSNLFFNTNKIGLFVYNKTRHQIVHAYGITNTNLGIVLHNSIATEDTHNEIVAFSYDMPILQRKLAGIASDNPVIKQIQNAKEDDNPLLFLYKSI
;
A
#
# COMPACT_ATOMS: atom_id res chain seq x y z
N MET A 1 50.28 -55.00 28.37
CA MET A 1 49.77 -53.79 29.05
C MET A 1 49.42 -52.73 28.01
N TYR A 2 48.17 -52.61 27.57
CA TYR A 2 47.73 -51.61 26.64
C TYR A 2 47.01 -50.47 27.41
N LYS A 3 47.59 -49.28 27.40
CA LYS A 3 46.93 -48.06 27.93
C LYS A 3 45.89 -47.56 26.93
N ARG A 4 44.63 -47.63 27.29
CA ARG A 4 43.52 -46.93 26.58
C ARG A 4 43.59 -45.46 26.96
N GLN A 5 43.85 -44.59 25.98
CA GLN A 5 43.63 -43.15 26.12
C GLN A 5 42.14 -42.87 25.86
N LEU A 6 41.51 -42.25 26.82
CA LEU A 6 40.13 -41.78 26.77
C LEU A 6 40.16 -40.38 26.15
N ILE A 7 39.66 -40.24 24.91
CA ILE A 7 39.49 -38.93 24.26
C ILE A 7 38.12 -38.42 24.68
N ILE A 8 38.07 -37.43 25.55
CA ILE A 8 36.86 -36.70 25.93
C ILE A 8 36.66 -35.63 24.86
N GLY A 9 35.74 -35.87 23.93
CA GLY A 9 35.27 -34.88 22.98
C GLY A 9 34.33 -33.88 23.67
N ILE A 10 34.81 -32.66 23.84
CA ILE A 10 33.97 -31.55 24.31
C ILE A 10 33.13 -31.06 23.13
N TYR A 11 31.85 -31.42 23.10
CA TYR A 11 30.88 -30.85 22.21
C TYR A 11 30.54 -29.43 22.70
N PHE A 12 31.11 -28.41 22.08
CA PHE A 12 30.60 -27.05 22.20
C PHE A 12 29.26 -26.96 21.44
N ALA A 13 28.15 -27.05 22.14
CA ALA A 13 26.86 -26.68 21.61
C ALA A 13 26.84 -25.16 21.45
N LEU A 14 27.08 -24.69 20.23
CA LEU A 14 26.79 -23.30 19.86
C LEU A 14 25.27 -23.10 19.95
N VAL A 15 24.80 -22.71 21.12
CA VAL A 15 23.46 -22.16 21.29
C VAL A 15 23.48 -20.80 20.59
N CYS A 16 23.09 -20.81 19.32
CA CYS A 16 22.83 -19.59 18.56
C CYS A 16 21.58 -18.94 19.18
N CYS A 17 21.76 -18.13 20.23
CA CYS A 17 20.73 -17.22 20.71
C CYS A 17 20.39 -16.29 19.54
N ARG A 18 19.33 -16.59 18.81
CA ARG A 18 18.71 -15.60 17.92
C ARG A 18 18.18 -14.49 18.82
N GLU A 19 18.95 -13.42 18.95
CA GLU A 19 18.40 -12.18 19.53
C GLU A 19 17.12 -11.86 18.77
N LYS A 20 16.00 -11.83 19.52
CA LYS A 20 14.76 -11.30 19.00
C LYS A 20 14.99 -9.80 18.82
N ILE A 21 15.22 -9.37 17.61
CA ILE A 21 15.28 -7.94 17.28
C ILE A 21 13.95 -7.34 17.70
N GLN A 22 13.96 -6.58 18.79
CA GLN A 22 12.78 -5.82 19.20
C GLN A 22 12.79 -4.50 18.41
N PRO A 23 11.67 -4.11 17.80
CA PRO A 23 11.57 -2.83 17.11
C PRO A 23 11.66 -1.68 18.09
N ALA A 24 12.14 -0.53 17.64
CA ALA A 24 12.00 0.71 18.37
C ALA A 24 10.49 1.00 18.57
N VAL A 25 10.12 1.41 19.78
CA VAL A 25 8.76 1.88 20.07
C VAL A 25 8.78 3.40 20.06
N VAL A 26 7.94 4.01 19.21
CA VAL A 26 7.83 5.47 19.08
C VAL A 26 6.42 5.92 19.41
N GLN A 27 6.28 6.97 20.20
CA GLN A 27 4.99 7.55 20.51
C GLN A 27 4.58 8.53 19.41
N ALA A 28 3.38 8.33 18.87
CA ALA A 28 2.78 9.26 17.91
C ALA A 28 1.91 10.26 18.67
N ASP A 29 2.30 11.53 18.59
CA ASP A 29 1.42 12.62 18.97
C ASP A 29 0.41 12.85 17.84
N LEU A 30 -0.87 12.74 18.19
CA LEU A 30 -1.98 12.95 17.25
C LEU A 30 -2.43 14.41 17.21
N SER A 31 -1.67 15.33 17.78
CA SER A 31 -1.86 16.76 17.52
C SER A 31 -1.66 17.03 16.03
N GLU A 32 -2.62 17.73 15.44
CA GLU A 32 -2.63 17.97 14.00
C GLU A 32 -1.81 19.21 13.67
N ALA A 33 -0.90 19.08 12.71
CA ALA A 33 -0.15 20.18 12.13
C ALA A 33 -0.26 20.15 10.60
N VAL A 34 -0.20 21.32 9.97
CA VAL A 34 -0.12 21.45 8.51
C VAL A 34 1.32 21.79 8.15
N TYR A 35 1.87 21.06 7.20
CA TYR A 35 3.23 21.26 6.70
C TYR A 35 3.20 21.76 5.27
N THR A 36 4.23 22.50 4.87
CA THR A 36 4.42 22.87 3.45
C THR A 36 5.03 21.69 2.68
N ASP A 37 4.77 21.63 1.38
CA ASP A 37 5.35 20.61 0.50
C ASP A 37 6.87 20.69 0.41
N THR A 38 7.47 21.83 0.73
CA THR A 38 8.93 22.02 0.78
C THR A 38 9.60 21.33 1.98
N THR A 39 8.83 20.77 2.92
CA THR A 39 9.40 20.14 4.13
C THR A 39 10.02 18.77 3.83
N TRP A 40 9.40 17.98 2.97
CA TRP A 40 9.80 16.59 2.65
C TRP A 40 9.98 16.33 1.17
N PHE A 41 9.49 17.23 0.32
CA PHE A 41 9.42 17.00 -1.13
C PHE A 41 10.14 18.10 -1.90
N ALA A 42 10.87 17.70 -2.94
CA ALA A 42 11.60 18.61 -3.83
C ALA A 42 10.68 19.22 -4.89
N ASP A 43 9.73 18.44 -5.38
CA ASP A 43 8.86 18.79 -6.49
C ASP A 43 7.53 18.06 -6.43
N CYS A 44 6.53 18.60 -7.10
CA CYS A 44 5.21 18.01 -7.26
C CYS A 44 4.78 18.08 -8.71
N GLU A 45 4.69 16.92 -9.35
CA GLU A 45 4.09 16.78 -10.68
C GLU A 45 2.57 16.64 -10.52
N ILE A 46 1.80 17.47 -11.23
CA ILE A 46 0.33 17.42 -11.24
C ILE A 46 -0.13 16.79 -12.53
N ILE A 47 -0.81 15.66 -12.45
CA ILE A 47 -1.31 14.92 -13.60
C ILE A 47 -2.83 15.12 -13.69
N PHE A 48 -3.30 15.41 -14.88
CA PHE A 48 -4.70 15.45 -15.27
C PHE A 48 -5.01 14.14 -16.03
N PRO A 49 -5.55 13.10 -15.38
CA PRO A 49 -5.94 11.89 -16.10
C PRO A 49 -7.04 12.21 -17.11
N GLU A 50 -6.84 11.82 -18.38
CA GLU A 50 -7.81 12.07 -19.44
C GLU A 50 -9.16 11.45 -19.10
N THR A 51 -10.22 12.26 -19.23
CA THR A 51 -11.59 11.83 -18.96
C THR A 51 -12.29 11.41 -20.24
N THR A 52 -12.69 10.16 -20.29
CA THR A 52 -13.53 9.56 -21.36
C THR A 52 -14.52 8.61 -20.70
N ASP A 53 -15.54 8.16 -21.41
CA ASP A 53 -16.51 7.18 -20.90
C ASP A 53 -15.85 5.89 -20.36
N ARG A 54 -14.67 5.53 -20.88
CA ARG A 54 -13.92 4.35 -20.46
C ARG A 54 -12.93 4.63 -19.34
N SER A 55 -12.45 5.86 -19.21
CA SER A 55 -11.41 6.23 -18.26
C SER A 55 -11.90 6.91 -17.00
N LEU A 56 -13.22 7.01 -16.77
CA LEU A 56 -13.78 7.56 -15.54
C LEU A 56 -13.22 6.83 -14.31
N ILE A 57 -12.82 7.59 -13.30
CA ILE A 57 -12.25 7.11 -12.04
C ILE A 57 -13.25 7.37 -10.93
N SER A 58 -13.71 6.30 -10.28
CA SER A 58 -14.64 6.40 -9.15
C SER A 58 -13.91 6.42 -7.82
N MET A 59 -12.92 5.53 -7.62
CA MET A 59 -12.22 5.43 -6.34
C MET A 59 -10.84 4.77 -6.49
N ILE A 60 -9.80 5.56 -6.35
CA ILE A 60 -8.42 5.06 -6.40
C ILE A 60 -8.09 4.32 -5.11
N ASN A 61 -7.67 3.06 -5.22
CA ASN A 61 -7.14 2.27 -4.10
C ASN A 61 -5.62 2.17 -4.14
N LYS A 62 -5.04 1.95 -5.32
CA LYS A 62 -3.61 1.76 -5.53
C LYS A 62 -3.17 2.34 -6.85
N ILE A 63 -1.97 2.89 -6.88
CA ILE A 63 -1.29 3.38 -8.09
C ILE A 63 0.04 2.62 -8.20
N VAL A 64 0.35 2.16 -9.40
CA VAL A 64 1.70 1.68 -9.75
C VAL A 64 2.24 2.58 -10.84
N LEU A 65 3.43 3.11 -10.62
CA LEU A 65 4.12 4.03 -11.52
C LEU A 65 5.36 3.36 -12.11
N THR A 66 5.44 3.37 -13.43
CA THR A 66 6.67 3.02 -14.15
C THR A 66 7.17 4.27 -14.91
N PRO A 67 8.37 4.27 -15.50
CA PRO A 67 8.85 5.41 -16.27
C PRO A 67 7.90 5.82 -17.41
N GLU A 68 7.15 4.87 -17.96
CA GLU A 68 6.29 5.11 -19.14
C GLU A 68 4.82 5.29 -18.79
N ARG A 69 4.34 4.72 -17.65
CA ARG A 69 2.92 4.49 -17.42
C ARG A 69 2.49 4.79 -16.00
N ILE A 70 1.18 5.07 -15.88
CA ILE A 70 0.44 5.09 -14.63
C ILE A 70 -0.58 3.96 -14.72
N PHE A 71 -0.53 3.03 -13.78
CA PHE A 71 -1.52 1.98 -13.60
C PHE A 71 -2.32 2.32 -12.35
N LEU A 72 -3.64 2.36 -12.46
CA LEU A 72 -4.51 2.82 -11.39
C LEU A 72 -5.58 1.78 -11.13
N PHE A 73 -5.71 1.35 -9.87
CA PHE A 73 -6.78 0.46 -9.44
C PHE A 73 -7.98 1.26 -8.93
N ASP A 74 -9.06 1.20 -9.67
CA ASP A 74 -10.37 1.68 -9.25
C ASP A 74 -11.12 0.54 -8.56
N ILE A 75 -11.15 0.59 -7.23
CA ILE A 75 -11.73 -0.50 -6.42
C ILE A 75 -13.25 -0.51 -6.49
N GLN A 76 -13.90 0.63 -6.72
CA GLN A 76 -15.35 0.72 -6.81
C GLN A 76 -15.86 0.08 -8.09
N ASP A 77 -15.25 0.41 -9.21
CA ASP A 77 -15.64 -0.11 -10.53
C ASP A 77 -14.93 -1.43 -10.88
N LYS A 78 -14.04 -1.90 -10.00
CA LYS A 78 -13.30 -3.15 -10.16
C LYS A 78 -12.55 -3.25 -11.49
N LYS A 79 -11.83 -2.19 -11.82
CA LYS A 79 -11.06 -2.07 -13.06
C LYS A 79 -9.66 -1.54 -12.79
N ILE A 80 -8.77 -1.82 -13.75
CA ILE A 80 -7.44 -1.23 -13.77
C ILE A 80 -7.39 -0.30 -14.97
N LEU A 81 -7.03 0.95 -14.74
CA LEU A 81 -6.91 1.98 -15.76
C LEU A 81 -5.45 2.22 -16.08
N LEU A 82 -5.12 2.32 -17.35
CA LEU A 82 -3.78 2.54 -17.86
C LEU A 82 -3.69 3.91 -18.53
N PHE A 83 -2.75 4.72 -18.06
CA PHE A 83 -2.46 6.02 -18.62
C PHE A 83 -0.97 6.16 -18.97
N THR A 84 -0.65 7.03 -19.92
CA THR A 84 0.73 7.50 -20.06
C THR A 84 1.16 8.28 -18.81
N ARG A 85 2.47 8.51 -18.63
CA ARG A 85 2.97 9.37 -17.54
C ARG A 85 2.38 10.80 -17.57
N ARG A 86 1.90 11.26 -18.70
CA ARG A 86 1.26 12.57 -18.87
C ARG A 86 -0.25 12.55 -18.67
N GLY A 87 -0.82 11.43 -18.24
CA GLY A 87 -2.26 11.29 -17.97
C GLY A 87 -3.12 10.97 -19.19
N LYS A 88 -2.56 10.75 -20.40
CA LYS A 88 -3.35 10.36 -21.56
C LYS A 88 -3.82 8.91 -21.38
N PHE A 89 -5.12 8.65 -21.54
CA PHE A 89 -5.71 7.33 -21.45
C PHE A 89 -5.19 6.38 -22.51
N ILE A 90 -4.91 5.15 -22.12
CA ILE A 90 -4.45 4.10 -23.03
C ILE A 90 -5.53 3.05 -23.18
N THR A 91 -5.89 2.41 -22.07
CA THR A 91 -6.91 1.37 -22.01
C THR A 91 -7.36 1.11 -20.58
N ASP A 92 -8.41 0.31 -20.42
CA ASP A 92 -8.84 -0.24 -19.15
C ASP A 92 -8.88 -1.77 -19.21
N ILE A 93 -8.61 -2.42 -18.09
CA ILE A 93 -8.78 -3.87 -17.91
C ILE A 93 -9.99 -4.06 -17.00
N ARG A 94 -11.11 -4.50 -17.60
CA ARG A 94 -12.40 -4.63 -16.92
C ARG A 94 -13.24 -5.80 -17.47
N PRO A 95 -12.64 -6.96 -17.73
CA PRO A 95 -13.43 -8.10 -18.20
C PRO A 95 -14.34 -8.58 -17.06
N HIS A 96 -15.61 -8.86 -17.39
CA HIS A 96 -16.63 -9.29 -16.44
C HIS A 96 -17.20 -10.64 -16.84
N GLY A 97 -17.01 -11.65 -15.98
CA GLY A 97 -17.51 -12.99 -16.23
C GLY A 97 -16.74 -14.06 -15.46
N ARG A 98 -16.84 -15.30 -15.94
CA ARG A 98 -16.19 -16.48 -15.35
C ARG A 98 -15.33 -17.26 -16.36
N GLY A 99 -15.22 -16.76 -17.57
CA GLY A 99 -14.40 -17.35 -18.62
C GLY A 99 -12.91 -17.10 -18.43
N PRO A 100 -12.09 -17.62 -19.35
CA PRO A 100 -10.66 -17.31 -19.38
C PRO A 100 -10.43 -15.81 -19.48
N GLY A 101 -9.56 -15.28 -18.63
CA GLY A 101 -9.28 -13.84 -18.57
C GLY A 101 -10.36 -12.98 -17.92
N GLU A 102 -11.45 -13.54 -17.41
CA GLU A 102 -12.56 -12.80 -16.80
C GLU A 102 -12.59 -12.95 -15.27
N TRP A 103 -13.23 -12.01 -14.57
CA TRP A 103 -13.51 -12.06 -13.14
C TRP A 103 -14.89 -11.48 -12.79
N LEU A 104 -15.40 -11.80 -11.60
CA LEU A 104 -16.54 -11.12 -10.98
C LEU A 104 -16.10 -10.08 -9.97
N GLY A 105 -14.87 -10.18 -9.46
CA GLY A 105 -14.25 -9.21 -8.58
C GLY A 105 -12.74 -9.37 -8.61
N ILE A 106 -12.06 -8.24 -8.45
CA ILE A 106 -10.61 -8.18 -8.24
C ILE A 106 -10.32 -7.60 -6.87
N THR A 107 -9.22 -8.02 -6.28
CA THR A 107 -8.83 -7.57 -4.95
C THR A 107 -7.62 -6.65 -4.97
N ASP A 108 -6.65 -6.93 -5.84
CA ASP A 108 -5.45 -6.12 -6.02
C ASP A 108 -4.75 -6.43 -7.34
N PHE A 109 -3.73 -5.65 -7.65
CA PHE A 109 -2.82 -5.88 -8.76
C PHE A 109 -1.40 -5.44 -8.42
N THR A 110 -0.44 -5.93 -9.19
CA THR A 110 0.94 -5.45 -9.22
C THR A 110 1.47 -5.45 -10.66
N VAL A 111 2.62 -4.85 -10.87
CA VAL A 111 3.24 -4.74 -12.19
C VAL A 111 4.64 -5.34 -12.14
N ASP A 112 4.91 -6.22 -13.08
CA ASP A 112 6.25 -6.69 -13.39
C ASP A 112 6.82 -5.89 -14.55
N GLU A 113 7.86 -5.11 -14.26
CA GLU A 113 8.50 -4.29 -15.29
C GLU A 113 9.46 -5.09 -16.17
N THR A 114 10.04 -6.15 -15.64
CA THR A 114 10.98 -6.99 -16.38
C THR A 114 10.25 -7.71 -17.52
N ASP A 115 9.15 -8.38 -17.18
CA ASP A 115 8.34 -9.12 -18.14
C ASP A 115 7.27 -8.24 -18.82
N ARG A 116 7.13 -6.98 -18.36
CA ARG A 116 6.11 -6.01 -18.80
C ARG A 116 4.70 -6.59 -18.67
N GLU A 117 4.42 -7.17 -17.51
CA GLU A 117 3.15 -7.81 -17.19
C GLU A 117 2.41 -7.09 -16.06
N ILE A 118 1.10 -7.08 -16.15
CA ILE A 118 0.17 -6.66 -15.11
C ILE A 118 -0.40 -7.94 -14.50
N ILE A 119 -0.18 -8.16 -13.21
CA ILE A 119 -0.64 -9.33 -12.47
C ILE A 119 -1.80 -8.92 -11.60
N VAL A 120 -2.95 -9.56 -11.80
CA VAL A 120 -4.21 -9.25 -11.11
C VAL A 120 -4.62 -10.44 -10.26
N THR A 121 -5.03 -10.21 -9.02
CA THR A 121 -5.66 -11.24 -8.20
C THR A 121 -7.17 -11.08 -8.15
N ALA A 122 -7.88 -12.16 -8.44
CA ALA A 122 -9.34 -12.21 -8.47
C ALA A 122 -9.91 -13.02 -7.30
N ASP A 123 -11.13 -12.66 -6.88
CA ASP A 123 -11.80 -13.31 -5.74
C ASP A 123 -12.87 -14.35 -6.17
N ARG A 124 -13.36 -14.30 -7.41
CA ARG A 124 -14.41 -15.19 -7.93
C ARG A 124 -14.26 -15.48 -9.41
N PRO A 125 -13.64 -16.63 -9.80
CA PRO A 125 -12.93 -17.59 -8.93
C PRO A 125 -11.58 -17.03 -8.44
N TYR A 126 -10.99 -17.71 -7.45
CA TYR A 126 -9.63 -17.35 -6.99
C TYR A 126 -8.63 -17.70 -8.08
N LYS A 127 -7.99 -16.69 -8.64
CA LYS A 127 -6.99 -16.85 -9.68
C LYS A 127 -6.10 -15.61 -9.81
N PHE A 128 -4.94 -15.82 -10.39
CA PHE A 128 -4.08 -14.78 -10.92
C PHE A 128 -4.28 -14.66 -12.41
N LEU A 129 -4.42 -13.44 -12.91
CA LEU A 129 -4.54 -13.13 -14.33
C LEU A 129 -3.39 -12.25 -14.74
N TYR A 130 -2.84 -12.51 -15.91
CA TYR A 130 -1.69 -11.82 -16.46
C TYR A 130 -2.09 -11.10 -17.74
N TYR A 131 -1.77 -9.84 -17.82
CA TYR A 131 -2.02 -8.97 -18.97
C TYR A 131 -0.74 -8.29 -19.40
N ASP A 132 -0.62 -7.98 -20.69
CA ASP A 132 0.46 -7.12 -21.16
C ASP A 132 0.18 -5.64 -20.80
N TYR A 133 1.15 -4.76 -21.07
CA TYR A 133 1.01 -3.32 -20.82
C TYR A 133 -0.01 -2.64 -21.73
N ASN A 134 -0.58 -3.30 -22.71
CA ASN A 134 -1.67 -2.80 -23.54
C ASN A 134 -3.04 -3.31 -23.06
N GLY A 135 -3.07 -4.07 -21.96
CA GLY A 135 -4.28 -4.63 -21.38
C GLY A 135 -4.77 -5.91 -22.07
N ASN A 136 -3.96 -6.53 -22.95
CA ASN A 136 -4.30 -7.79 -23.57
C ASN A 136 -4.08 -8.95 -22.59
N PHE A 137 -5.05 -9.83 -22.49
CA PHE A 137 -4.95 -11.04 -21.67
C PHE A 137 -3.87 -11.99 -22.22
N LEU A 138 -3.00 -12.46 -21.34
CA LEU A 138 -1.92 -13.39 -21.68
C LEU A 138 -2.22 -14.80 -21.18
N ARG A 139 -2.47 -14.94 -19.88
CA ARG A 139 -2.69 -16.24 -19.23
C ARG A 139 -3.35 -16.06 -17.86
N GLU A 140 -3.84 -17.17 -17.31
CA GLU A 140 -4.30 -17.22 -15.92
C GLU A 140 -3.78 -18.45 -15.20
N LYS A 141 -3.71 -18.36 -13.86
CA LYS A 141 -3.38 -19.48 -12.96
C LYS A 141 -4.41 -19.52 -11.85
N THR A 142 -4.98 -20.69 -11.60
CA THR A 142 -5.89 -20.91 -10.47
C THR A 142 -5.12 -20.73 -9.15
N SER A 143 -5.75 -20.08 -8.20
CA SER A 143 -5.23 -19.93 -6.85
C SER A 143 -6.02 -20.83 -5.90
N GLU A 144 -5.31 -21.53 -5.00
CA GLU A 144 -5.93 -22.35 -3.95
C GLU A 144 -6.45 -21.49 -2.78
N ALA A 145 -6.00 -20.23 -2.69
CA ALA A 145 -6.32 -19.34 -1.60
C ALA A 145 -6.79 -17.97 -2.10
N PHE A 146 -7.56 -17.30 -1.24
CA PHE A 146 -7.95 -15.92 -1.43
C PHE A 146 -6.82 -15.00 -0.97
N TYR A 147 -6.44 -14.05 -1.81
CA TYR A 147 -5.50 -12.99 -1.47
C TYR A 147 -6.16 -11.63 -1.62
N THR A 148 -5.93 -10.77 -0.64
CA THR A 148 -6.46 -9.40 -0.64
C THR A 148 -5.51 -8.40 -1.26
N GLU A 149 -4.21 -8.68 -1.19
CA GLU A 149 -3.17 -7.83 -1.75
C GLU A 149 -1.99 -8.66 -2.24
N ILE A 150 -1.35 -8.17 -3.27
CA ILE A 150 -0.17 -8.79 -3.89
C ILE A 150 0.88 -7.75 -4.24
N THR A 151 2.14 -8.17 -4.25
CA THR A 151 3.25 -7.46 -4.89
C THR A 151 4.26 -8.47 -5.42
N ARG A 152 5.05 -8.07 -6.39
CA ARG A 152 6.10 -8.92 -6.98
C ARG A 152 7.47 -8.29 -6.74
N PRO A 153 8.14 -8.62 -5.62
CA PRO A 153 9.46 -8.08 -5.31
C PRO A 153 10.57 -8.64 -6.20
N THR A 154 10.44 -9.88 -6.65
CA THR A 154 11.36 -10.64 -7.51
C THR A 154 10.53 -11.58 -8.40
N ASP A 155 11.04 -12.77 -8.72
CA ASP A 155 10.35 -13.79 -9.51
C ASP A 155 9.17 -14.45 -8.78
N ASN A 156 8.97 -14.13 -7.50
CA ASN A 156 7.90 -14.67 -6.69
C ASN A 156 6.86 -13.59 -6.35
N ILE A 157 5.61 -14.01 -6.19
CA ILE A 157 4.55 -13.14 -5.69
C ILE A 157 4.52 -13.22 -4.17
N LEU A 158 4.56 -12.07 -3.50
CA LEU A 158 4.25 -11.95 -2.09
C LEU A 158 2.80 -11.51 -1.95
N ALA A 159 2.03 -12.24 -1.14
CA ALA A 159 0.60 -12.06 -1.03
C ALA A 159 0.12 -12.00 0.43
N ILE A 160 -0.85 -11.14 0.70
CA ILE A 160 -1.53 -11.04 1.98
C ILE A 160 -2.92 -11.68 1.87
N ASN A 161 -3.24 -12.53 2.85
CA ASN A 161 -4.58 -12.98 3.10
C ASN A 161 -5.11 -12.32 4.37
N SER A 162 -5.98 -11.35 4.22
CA SER A 162 -6.63 -10.68 5.36
C SER A 162 -7.92 -11.38 5.81
N LYS A 163 -8.41 -12.38 5.08
CA LYS A 163 -9.56 -13.18 5.49
C LYS A 163 -9.13 -14.25 6.48
N ILE A 164 -9.81 -14.29 7.61
CA ILE A 164 -9.49 -15.14 8.75
C ILE A 164 -9.78 -16.63 8.50
N LEU A 165 -10.51 -16.94 7.42
CA LEU A 165 -11.14 -18.25 7.30
C LEU A 165 -10.21 -19.36 6.81
N GLU A 166 -9.29 -19.11 5.87
CA GLU A 166 -8.32 -20.10 5.35
C GLU A 166 -7.49 -19.48 4.20
N PRO A 167 -6.19 -19.70 4.06
CA PRO A 167 -5.29 -20.35 5.01
C PRO A 167 -4.97 -19.45 6.21
N LYS A 168 -4.68 -20.04 7.33
CA LYS A 168 -4.37 -19.36 8.62
C LYS A 168 -3.03 -18.56 8.60
N HIS A 169 -2.70 -17.98 7.46
CA HIS A 169 -1.44 -17.31 7.24
C HIS A 169 -1.69 -15.92 6.67
N TYR A 170 -1.12 -14.91 7.30
CA TYR A 170 -1.30 -13.55 6.87
C TYR A 170 -0.47 -13.21 5.63
N LEU A 171 0.80 -13.59 5.63
CA LEU A 171 1.72 -13.31 4.53
C LEU A 171 2.23 -14.62 3.93
N SER A 172 2.11 -14.74 2.62
CA SER A 172 2.54 -15.93 1.84
C SER A 172 3.47 -15.52 0.72
N LEU A 173 4.49 -16.34 0.48
CA LEU A 173 5.34 -16.25 -0.70
C LEU A 173 4.92 -17.35 -1.66
N LEU A 174 4.56 -16.97 -2.88
CA LEU A 174 4.10 -17.86 -3.93
C LEU A 174 5.19 -17.98 -4.99
N ASN A 175 5.73 -19.18 -5.14
CA ASN A 175 6.61 -19.47 -6.26
C ASN A 175 5.76 -19.76 -7.50
N GLU A 176 6.01 -19.03 -8.57
CA GLU A 176 5.22 -19.17 -9.80
C GLU A 176 5.58 -20.40 -10.63
N GLU A 177 6.79 -20.94 -10.49
CA GLU A 177 7.24 -22.11 -11.26
C GLU A 177 6.69 -23.43 -10.69
N ASP A 178 6.81 -23.62 -9.37
CA ASP A 178 6.47 -24.89 -8.70
C ASP A 178 5.18 -24.84 -7.87
N HIS A 179 4.44 -23.72 -7.94
CA HIS A 179 3.21 -23.44 -7.17
C HIS A 179 3.36 -23.61 -5.66
N ARG A 180 4.60 -23.56 -5.15
CA ARG A 180 4.88 -23.73 -3.74
C ARG A 180 4.50 -22.48 -2.95
N ILE A 181 3.69 -22.67 -1.91
CA ILE A 181 3.32 -21.63 -0.96
C ILE A 181 4.23 -21.75 0.25
N THR A 182 5.04 -20.73 0.50
CA THR A 182 5.82 -20.61 1.73
C THR A 182 5.17 -19.60 2.65
N VAL A 183 4.78 -20.06 3.83
CA VAL A 183 4.15 -19.21 4.84
C VAL A 183 5.20 -18.35 5.53
N ALA A 184 5.04 -17.05 5.41
CA ALA A 184 5.97 -16.09 6.01
C ALA A 184 5.53 -15.62 7.41
N LYS A 185 4.24 -15.35 7.62
CA LYS A 185 3.71 -14.91 8.92
C LYS A 185 2.34 -15.52 9.19
N LYS A 186 2.19 -16.17 10.35
CA LYS A 186 0.90 -16.66 10.83
C LYS A 186 0.10 -15.53 11.48
N ILE A 187 -1.21 -15.52 11.26
CA ILE A 187 -2.11 -14.60 11.96
C ILE A 187 -2.16 -15.02 13.45
N PRO A 188 -1.92 -14.11 14.40
CA PRO A 188 -2.12 -14.41 15.81
C PRO A 188 -3.57 -14.82 16.09
N LEU A 189 -3.79 -15.87 16.88
CA LEU A 189 -5.12 -16.37 17.21
C LEU A 189 -6.05 -15.33 17.88
N ALA A 190 -5.47 -14.31 18.53
CA ALA A 190 -6.20 -13.21 19.13
C ALA A 190 -6.96 -12.33 18.10
N PHE A 191 -6.67 -12.48 16.82
CA PHE A 191 -7.27 -11.72 15.72
C PHE A 191 -8.38 -12.47 14.98
N THR A 192 -9.05 -13.40 15.61
CA THR A 192 -10.18 -14.12 15.01
C THR A 192 -11.48 -13.29 15.06
N TYR A 193 -11.44 -12.05 14.62
CA TYR A 193 -12.66 -11.26 14.46
C TYR A 193 -13.47 -11.73 13.25
N ARG A 194 -14.77 -11.98 13.46
CA ARG A 194 -15.69 -12.47 12.41
C ARG A 194 -16.10 -11.39 11.40
N GLY A 195 -15.65 -10.15 11.55
CA GLY A 195 -15.99 -9.02 10.67
C GLY A 195 -14.85 -8.67 9.71
N GLU A 196 -15.19 -8.36 8.48
CA GLU A 196 -14.23 -7.81 7.50
C GLU A 196 -13.96 -6.34 7.84
N PHE A 197 -13.15 -6.07 8.87
CA PHE A 197 -12.65 -4.72 9.07
C PHE A 197 -11.37 -4.53 8.26
N ARG A 198 -11.43 -3.63 7.31
CA ARG A 198 -10.27 -3.24 6.52
C ARG A 198 -10.26 -1.72 6.35
N CYS A 199 -9.18 -1.08 6.74
CA CYS A 199 -8.96 0.31 6.36
C CYS A 199 -8.77 0.40 4.85
N ARG A 200 -9.25 1.48 4.27
CA ARG A 200 -9.02 1.75 2.84
C ARG A 200 -7.55 2.12 2.65
N GLY A 201 -6.86 1.40 1.78
CA GLY A 201 -5.44 1.53 1.51
C GLY A 201 -4.78 0.17 1.42
N SER A 202 -3.46 0.15 1.32
CA SER A 202 -2.68 -1.08 1.18
C SER A 202 -1.91 -1.39 2.46
N TYR A 203 -1.91 -2.67 2.83
CA TYR A 203 -1.11 -3.23 3.91
C TYR A 203 0.22 -3.80 3.42
N LEU A 204 0.40 -3.88 2.09
CA LEU A 204 1.57 -4.46 1.44
C LEU A 204 2.00 -3.54 0.31
N LEU A 205 3.14 -2.86 0.45
CA LEU A 205 3.68 -1.98 -0.56
C LEU A 205 5.16 -2.22 -0.79
N LYS A 206 5.54 -2.21 -2.06
CA LYS A 206 6.93 -2.19 -2.49
C LYS A 206 7.39 -0.73 -2.57
N SER A 207 8.49 -0.44 -1.89
CA SER A 207 9.28 0.78 -2.03
C SER A 207 10.75 0.39 -2.19
N GLU A 208 11.72 1.16 -1.71
CA GLU A 208 13.13 0.74 -1.68
C GLU A 208 13.28 -0.63 -1.02
N HIS A 209 12.51 -0.83 0.08
CA HIS A 209 12.28 -2.14 0.68
C HIS A 209 10.78 -2.46 0.59
N LEU A 210 10.45 -3.70 0.81
CA LEU A 210 9.06 -4.13 0.89
C LEU A 210 8.58 -4.03 2.33
N TYR A 211 7.51 -3.30 2.53
CA TYR A 211 6.87 -3.13 3.84
C TYR A 211 5.51 -3.77 3.88
N PHE A 212 5.16 -4.29 5.06
CA PHE A 212 3.80 -4.72 5.32
C PHE A 212 3.40 -4.43 6.78
N THR A 213 2.09 -4.31 6.96
CA THR A 213 1.44 -4.11 8.25
C THR A 213 0.30 -5.11 8.41
N GLN A 214 -0.33 -5.13 9.56
CA GLN A 214 -1.46 -6.01 9.84
C GLN A 214 -2.51 -5.23 10.63
N ASN A 215 -3.78 -5.51 10.39
CA ASN A 215 -4.88 -4.93 11.17
C ASN A 215 -4.67 -5.11 12.66
N GLY A 216 -4.79 -4.01 13.42
CA GLY A 216 -4.63 -4.01 14.87
C GLY A 216 -3.22 -4.29 15.38
N ASP A 217 -2.23 -4.43 14.52
CA ASP A 217 -0.82 -4.48 14.84
C ASP A 217 -0.18 -3.16 14.40
N TYR A 218 0.37 -2.42 15.34
CA TYR A 218 1.00 -1.13 15.03
C TYR A 218 2.48 -1.25 14.71
N THR A 219 2.95 -2.46 14.46
CA THR A 219 4.31 -2.71 14.01
C THR A 219 4.37 -2.69 12.49
N ILE A 220 5.27 -1.88 11.96
CA ILE A 220 5.66 -1.90 10.56
C ILE A 220 6.75 -2.94 10.41
N TYR A 221 6.55 -3.87 9.48
CA TYR A 221 7.50 -4.93 9.15
C TYR A 221 8.09 -4.70 7.77
N SER A 222 9.36 -5.05 7.60
CA SER A 222 10.00 -5.18 6.29
C SER A 222 10.16 -6.64 5.91
N TRP A 223 10.12 -6.89 4.62
CA TRP A 223 10.49 -8.15 4.00
C TRP A 223 11.80 -7.98 3.23
N ASP A 224 12.81 -8.74 3.59
CA ASP A 224 14.11 -8.73 2.96
C ASP A 224 14.70 -10.15 2.92
N ASN A 225 15.09 -10.63 1.74
CA ASN A 225 15.71 -11.94 1.54
C ASN A 225 14.96 -13.07 2.28
N ASN A 226 13.65 -13.15 2.08
CA ASN A 226 12.77 -14.13 2.73
C ASN A 226 12.75 -14.04 4.28
N ARG A 227 13.12 -12.88 4.84
CA ARG A 227 13.10 -12.63 6.28
C ARG A 227 12.18 -11.47 6.60
N ILE A 228 11.39 -11.67 7.64
CA ILE A 228 10.55 -10.65 8.23
C ILE A 228 11.34 -9.98 9.35
N LYS A 229 11.45 -8.65 9.29
CA LYS A 229 12.07 -7.84 10.34
C LYS A 229 11.07 -6.80 10.82
N PRO A 230 10.81 -6.70 12.14
CA PRO A 230 10.08 -5.57 12.68
C PRO A 230 10.98 -4.33 12.58
N VAL A 231 10.43 -3.23 12.08
CA VAL A 231 11.15 -1.97 11.86
C VAL A 231 10.87 -0.97 12.97
N VAL A 232 9.60 -0.73 13.23
CA VAL A 232 9.14 0.20 14.27
C VAL A 232 7.75 -0.20 14.74
N THR A 233 7.49 -0.05 16.03
CA THR A 233 6.14 -0.12 16.60
C THR A 233 5.70 1.29 16.98
N VAL A 234 4.53 1.71 16.52
CA VAL A 234 3.97 3.02 16.82
C VAL A 234 3.02 2.93 17.99
N ASP A 235 3.28 3.67 19.04
CA ASP A 235 2.39 3.80 20.18
C ASP A 235 1.46 5.01 19.98
N PHE A 236 0.18 4.75 19.77
CA PHE A 236 -0.85 5.78 19.65
C PHE A 236 -1.48 6.15 21.00
N GLY A 237 -0.94 5.66 22.12
CA GLY A 237 -1.40 5.95 23.48
C GLY A 237 -2.89 5.65 23.63
N LYS A 238 -3.65 6.63 24.13
CA LYS A 238 -5.11 6.51 24.34
C LYS A 238 -5.91 6.27 23.05
N TYR A 239 -5.32 6.50 21.89
CA TYR A 239 -5.94 6.26 20.58
C TYR A 239 -5.67 4.86 20.05
N SER A 240 -4.82 4.08 20.72
CA SER A 240 -4.61 2.68 20.36
C SER A 240 -5.90 1.89 20.52
N TYR A 241 -6.12 0.97 19.59
CA TYR A 241 -7.22 0.03 19.60
C TYR A 241 -6.71 -1.32 20.08
N ASN A 242 -7.35 -1.89 21.10
CA ASN A 242 -6.97 -3.21 21.61
C ASN A 242 -7.91 -4.26 20.99
N PRO A 243 -7.42 -5.08 20.07
CA PRO A 243 -8.24 -6.09 19.41
C PRO A 243 -8.71 -7.21 20.33
N THR A 244 -8.09 -7.40 21.51
CA THR A 244 -8.54 -8.39 22.50
C THR A 244 -9.81 -7.95 23.26
N GLN A 245 -10.16 -6.67 23.20
CA GLN A 245 -11.39 -6.11 23.76
C GLN A 245 -12.56 -6.16 22.75
N LEU A 246 -12.44 -6.91 21.68
CA LEU A 246 -13.28 -6.99 20.50
C LEU A 246 -14.59 -7.73 20.66
N ASN A 247 -15.41 -7.37 21.65
CA ASN A 247 -16.85 -7.58 21.51
C ASN A 247 -17.52 -6.39 20.78
N GLU A 248 -16.75 -5.37 20.42
CA GLU A 248 -17.24 -4.14 19.80
C GLU A 248 -16.94 -4.12 18.30
N GLU A 249 -17.95 -3.81 17.50
CA GLU A 249 -17.78 -3.64 16.07
C GLU A 249 -16.83 -2.46 15.76
N PRO A 250 -16.00 -2.54 14.69
CA PRO A 250 -15.07 -1.47 14.30
C PRO A 250 -15.72 -0.10 14.04
N HIS A 251 -17.02 -0.08 13.82
CA HIS A 251 -17.82 1.13 13.64
C HIS A 251 -18.58 1.57 14.90
N ALA A 252 -18.40 0.84 16.02
CA ALA A 252 -19.00 1.24 17.28
C ALA A 252 -18.54 2.65 17.70
N PRO A 253 -19.37 3.42 18.42
CA PRO A 253 -18.98 4.76 18.90
C PRO A 253 -17.66 4.75 19.69
N ALA A 254 -17.38 3.69 20.44
CA ALA A 254 -16.15 3.51 21.21
C ALA A 254 -14.88 3.44 20.34
N THR A 255 -14.99 2.97 19.09
CA THR A 255 -13.84 2.85 18.16
C THR A 255 -13.65 4.08 17.27
N ARG A 256 -14.64 5.00 17.23
CA ARG A 256 -14.61 6.18 16.35
C ARG A 256 -13.33 7.01 16.48
N ASN A 257 -12.79 7.12 17.70
CA ASN A 257 -11.58 7.89 17.98
C ASN A 257 -10.30 7.04 17.99
N LYS A 258 -10.39 5.75 17.67
CA LYS A 258 -9.23 4.85 17.70
C LYS A 258 -8.52 4.79 16.36
N VAL A 259 -7.21 4.61 16.42
CA VAL A 259 -6.41 4.19 15.29
C VAL A 259 -6.57 2.68 15.15
N LEU A 260 -6.99 2.22 14.00
CA LEU A 260 -7.34 0.82 13.78
C LEU A 260 -6.24 0.07 13.04
N SER A 261 -5.55 0.75 12.13
CA SER A 261 -4.50 0.14 11.31
C SER A 261 -3.54 1.19 10.78
N ILE A 262 -2.33 0.74 10.53
CA ILE A 262 -1.33 1.44 9.71
C ILE A 262 -1.46 0.89 8.28
N ILE A 263 -1.49 1.77 7.29
CA ILE A 263 -1.65 1.46 5.87
C ILE A 263 -0.75 2.35 5.01
N ASN A 264 -0.55 1.98 3.75
CA ASN A 264 0.17 2.78 2.75
C ASN A 264 1.61 3.12 3.17
N VAL A 265 2.31 2.15 3.78
CA VAL A 265 3.69 2.37 4.22
C VAL A 265 4.61 2.51 3.01
N LYS A 266 5.18 3.68 2.86
CA LYS A 266 6.11 4.02 1.78
C LYS A 266 7.43 4.51 2.35
N GLU A 267 8.52 3.85 2.00
CA GLU A 267 9.85 4.35 2.31
C GLU A 267 10.32 5.32 1.23
N ILE A 268 10.87 6.43 1.69
CA ILE A 268 11.61 7.37 0.86
C ILE A 268 12.85 7.78 1.66
N ARG A 269 14.01 7.31 1.24
CA ARG A 269 15.29 7.52 1.95
C ARG A 269 15.23 7.05 3.41
N SER A 270 15.44 7.94 4.36
CA SER A 270 15.39 7.61 5.80
C SER A 270 14.00 7.74 6.43
N ASN A 271 12.96 8.04 5.65
CA ASN A 271 11.62 8.28 6.17
C ASN A 271 10.65 7.19 5.72
N LEU A 272 9.79 6.76 6.65
CA LEU A 272 8.60 5.98 6.36
C LEU A 272 7.37 6.88 6.43
N PHE A 273 6.70 7.05 5.29
CA PHE A 273 5.42 7.71 5.18
C PHE A 273 4.32 6.67 5.31
N PHE A 274 3.29 6.94 6.09
CA PHE A 274 2.17 6.04 6.21
C PHE A 274 0.89 6.76 6.62
N ASN A 275 -0.23 6.13 6.35
CA ASN A 275 -1.55 6.59 6.77
C ASN A 275 -2.13 5.65 7.83
N THR A 276 -3.26 6.07 8.41
CA THR A 276 -4.12 5.25 9.26
C THR A 276 -5.57 5.42 8.82
N ASN A 277 -6.53 4.90 9.57
CA ASN A 277 -7.95 5.25 9.38
C ASN A 277 -8.30 6.69 9.80
N LYS A 278 -7.33 7.44 10.32
CA LYS A 278 -7.47 8.88 10.64
C LYS A 278 -6.97 9.73 9.47
N ILE A 279 -7.48 10.95 9.40
CA ILE A 279 -7.01 11.92 8.40
C ILE A 279 -5.56 12.29 8.73
N GLY A 280 -4.74 12.39 7.70
CA GLY A 280 -3.38 12.85 7.78
C GLY A 280 -2.34 11.82 7.37
N LEU A 281 -1.12 12.24 7.43
CA LEU A 281 0.07 11.50 7.03
C LEU A 281 1.02 11.43 8.22
N PHE A 282 1.51 10.24 8.51
CA PHE A 282 2.57 10.04 9.50
C PHE A 282 3.90 9.90 8.78
N VAL A 283 4.93 10.52 9.34
CA VAL A 283 6.30 10.43 8.84
C VAL A 283 7.22 10.00 9.97
N TYR A 284 7.75 8.80 9.87
CA TYR A 284 8.75 8.28 10.81
C TYR A 284 10.14 8.37 10.20
N ASN A 285 11.04 9.10 10.85
CA ASN A 285 12.45 9.19 10.48
C ASN A 285 13.23 8.05 11.14
N LYS A 286 13.76 7.12 10.33
CA LYS A 286 14.47 5.93 10.80
C LYS A 286 15.79 6.25 11.52
N THR A 287 16.45 7.35 11.14
CA THR A 287 17.74 7.76 11.72
C THR A 287 17.57 8.44 13.07
N ARG A 288 16.56 9.30 13.17
CA ARG A 288 16.29 10.10 14.38
C ARG A 288 15.36 9.39 15.36
N HIS A 289 14.72 8.29 14.96
CA HIS A 289 13.67 7.59 15.71
C HIS A 289 12.55 8.52 16.17
N GLN A 290 12.15 9.44 15.32
CA GLN A 290 11.09 10.41 15.57
C GLN A 290 9.96 10.24 14.59
N ILE A 291 8.73 10.45 15.08
CA ILE A 291 7.52 10.40 14.27
C ILE A 291 6.82 11.76 14.34
N VAL A 292 6.28 12.17 13.20
CA VAL A 292 5.49 13.40 13.07
C VAL A 292 4.14 13.02 12.48
N HIS A 293 3.05 13.60 13.01
CA HIS A 293 1.73 13.55 12.42
C HIS A 293 1.45 14.86 11.68
N ALA A 294 1.21 14.78 10.40
CA ALA A 294 0.79 15.88 9.56
C ALA A 294 -0.68 15.71 9.18
N TYR A 295 -1.55 16.59 9.65
CA TYR A 295 -2.96 16.63 9.20
C TYR A 295 -3.06 16.79 7.70
N GLY A 296 -2.12 17.52 7.09
CA GLY A 296 -2.00 17.66 5.66
C GLY A 296 -0.72 18.39 5.26
N ILE A 297 -0.48 18.35 3.95
CA ILE A 297 0.64 19.01 3.29
C ILE A 297 0.06 20.11 2.40
N THR A 298 0.49 21.36 2.63
CA THR A 298 0.10 22.47 1.77
C THR A 298 0.90 22.43 0.48
N ASN A 299 0.24 22.21 -0.65
CA ASN A 299 0.82 22.42 -1.96
C ASN A 299 1.02 23.94 -2.19
N THR A 300 2.27 24.38 -2.22
CA THR A 300 2.61 25.79 -2.31
C THR A 300 2.21 26.42 -3.64
N ASN A 301 2.18 25.65 -4.72
CA ASN A 301 1.80 26.12 -6.05
C ASN A 301 0.30 26.44 -6.17
N LEU A 302 -0.54 25.73 -5.44
CA LEU A 302 -1.99 25.86 -5.50
C LEU A 302 -2.60 26.45 -4.23
N GLY A 303 -1.85 26.50 -3.12
CA GLY A 303 -2.36 26.94 -1.83
C GLY A 303 -3.40 26.00 -1.20
N ILE A 304 -3.41 24.72 -1.58
CA ILE A 304 -4.37 23.72 -1.10
C ILE A 304 -3.70 22.74 -0.15
N VAL A 305 -4.49 22.18 0.79
CA VAL A 305 -4.00 21.15 1.72
C VAL A 305 -4.41 19.77 1.21
N LEU A 306 -3.43 18.88 1.09
CA LEU A 306 -3.57 17.48 0.73
C LEU A 306 -3.46 16.64 2.02
N HIS A 307 -4.41 15.72 2.27
CA HIS A 307 -4.50 15.05 3.57
C HIS A 307 -3.92 13.64 3.58
N ASN A 308 -4.44 12.76 2.73
CA ASN A 308 -4.07 11.35 2.76
C ASN A 308 -3.34 10.96 1.48
N SER A 309 -2.22 10.26 1.62
CA SER A 309 -1.55 9.66 0.48
C SER A 309 -2.29 8.40 0.00
N ILE A 310 -2.11 8.08 -1.27
CA ILE A 310 -2.60 6.85 -1.89
C ILE A 310 -1.51 5.79 -1.82
N ALA A 311 -1.90 4.52 -1.72
CA ALA A 311 -0.99 3.40 -1.89
C ALA A 311 -0.27 3.51 -3.25
N THR A 312 1.04 3.73 -3.24
CA THR A 312 1.82 4.00 -4.44
C THR A 312 3.06 3.11 -4.51
N GLU A 313 3.13 2.28 -5.53
CA GLU A 313 4.37 1.59 -5.91
C GLU A 313 5.01 2.32 -7.09
N ASP A 314 6.30 2.52 -7.07
CA ASP A 314 7.06 3.08 -8.19
C ASP A 314 8.46 2.49 -8.24
N THR A 315 9.08 2.47 -9.43
CA THR A 315 10.39 1.85 -9.68
C THR A 315 11.55 2.56 -9.05
N HIS A 316 11.41 3.86 -8.84
CA HIS A 316 12.46 4.68 -8.24
C HIS A 316 12.24 4.89 -6.74
N ASN A 317 11.10 4.44 -6.22
CA ASN A 317 10.72 4.49 -4.81
C ASN A 317 10.72 5.91 -4.20
N GLU A 318 10.52 6.95 -5.03
CA GLU A 318 10.67 8.34 -4.62
C GLU A 318 9.36 9.14 -4.59
N ILE A 319 8.23 8.50 -4.94
CA ILE A 319 6.97 9.22 -5.13
C ILE A 319 5.96 8.86 -4.05
N VAL A 320 5.41 9.89 -3.39
CA VAL A 320 4.16 9.81 -2.62
C VAL A 320 3.06 10.49 -3.43
N ALA A 321 1.98 9.75 -3.69
CA ALA A 321 0.87 10.26 -4.46
C ALA A 321 -0.32 10.67 -3.59
N PHE A 322 -1.00 11.73 -4.01
CA PHE A 322 -2.29 12.17 -3.46
C PHE A 322 -3.28 12.30 -4.61
N SER A 323 -4.57 12.22 -4.29
CA SER A 323 -5.62 12.48 -5.27
C SER A 323 -6.66 13.43 -4.72
N TYR A 324 -7.20 14.25 -5.62
CA TYR A 324 -8.27 15.18 -5.27
C TYR A 324 -9.29 15.29 -6.39
N ASP A 325 -10.55 15.18 -6.00
CA ASP A 325 -11.69 15.29 -6.91
C ASP A 325 -11.83 16.71 -7.45
N MET A 326 -12.19 16.83 -8.72
CA MET A 326 -12.30 18.08 -9.43
C MET A 326 -13.25 19.09 -8.74
N PRO A 327 -14.47 18.70 -8.29
CA PRO A 327 -15.37 19.63 -7.61
C PRO A 327 -14.80 20.18 -6.30
N ILE A 328 -13.99 19.40 -5.59
CA ILE A 328 -13.34 19.85 -4.36
C ILE A 328 -12.28 20.89 -4.67
N LEU A 329 -11.46 20.64 -5.70
CA LEU A 329 -10.41 21.57 -6.12
C LEU A 329 -11.01 22.88 -6.63
N GLN A 330 -12.02 22.81 -7.46
CA GLN A 330 -12.72 23.99 -7.97
C GLN A 330 -13.28 24.86 -6.87
N ARG A 331 -13.93 24.27 -5.85
CA ARG A 331 -14.43 25.02 -4.68
C ARG A 331 -13.31 25.67 -3.88
N LYS A 332 -12.19 24.97 -3.69
CA LYS A 332 -11.03 25.52 -2.95
C LYS A 332 -10.34 26.66 -3.71
N LEU A 333 -10.37 26.64 -5.03
CA LEU A 333 -9.73 27.63 -5.90
C LEU A 333 -10.73 28.65 -6.47
N ALA A 334 -11.99 28.61 -6.06
CA ALA A 334 -13.01 29.56 -6.51
C ALA A 334 -12.65 30.99 -6.10
N GLY A 335 -12.75 31.92 -7.04
CA GLY A 335 -12.46 33.34 -6.81
C GLY A 335 -10.98 33.71 -6.68
N ILE A 336 -10.06 32.75 -6.78
CA ILE A 336 -8.62 33.02 -6.81
C ILE A 336 -8.26 33.47 -8.23
N ALA A 337 -7.94 34.77 -8.38
CA ALA A 337 -7.34 35.28 -9.60
C ALA A 337 -5.87 34.85 -9.63
N SER A 338 -5.48 34.04 -10.60
CA SER A 338 -4.12 33.54 -10.70
C SER A 338 -3.67 33.41 -12.15
N ASP A 339 -2.43 33.73 -12.42
CA ASP A 339 -1.80 33.44 -13.72
C ASP A 339 -1.25 32.02 -13.83
N ASN A 340 -1.32 31.26 -12.74
CA ASN A 340 -0.90 29.86 -12.73
C ASN A 340 -1.75 29.03 -13.72
N PRO A 341 -1.13 28.41 -14.74
CA PRO A 341 -1.86 27.68 -15.78
C PRO A 341 -2.62 26.46 -15.22
N VAL A 342 -2.13 25.85 -14.15
CA VAL A 342 -2.79 24.70 -13.49
C VAL A 342 -4.08 25.16 -12.82
N ILE A 343 -4.07 26.30 -12.10
CA ILE A 343 -5.29 26.85 -11.49
C ILE A 343 -6.33 27.17 -12.57
N LYS A 344 -5.92 27.81 -13.67
CA LYS A 344 -6.82 28.10 -14.80
C LYS A 344 -7.40 26.83 -15.41
N GLN A 345 -6.59 25.78 -15.53
CA GLN A 345 -7.05 24.50 -16.06
C GLN A 345 -8.07 23.84 -15.13
N ILE A 346 -7.84 23.85 -13.81
CA ILE A 346 -8.78 23.32 -12.81
C ILE A 346 -10.10 24.11 -12.83
N GLN A 347 -10.03 25.44 -12.88
CA GLN A 347 -11.23 26.29 -12.90
C GLN A 347 -12.09 26.10 -14.14
N ASN A 348 -11.48 25.72 -15.27
CA ASN A 348 -12.16 25.48 -16.56
C ASN A 348 -12.53 24.00 -16.79
N ALA A 349 -12.09 23.10 -15.93
CA ALA A 349 -12.42 21.68 -16.02
C ALA A 349 -13.92 21.44 -15.73
N LYS A 350 -14.45 20.31 -16.18
CA LYS A 350 -15.79 19.90 -15.85
C LYS A 350 -15.83 19.28 -14.45
N GLU A 351 -16.97 19.36 -13.78
CA GLU A 351 -17.15 18.76 -12.44
C GLU A 351 -16.99 17.24 -12.45
N ASP A 352 -17.33 16.58 -13.56
CA ASP A 352 -17.23 15.15 -13.78
C ASP A 352 -15.88 14.70 -14.38
N ASP A 353 -14.92 15.62 -14.55
CA ASP A 353 -13.55 15.26 -14.93
C ASP A 353 -12.88 14.43 -13.83
N ASN A 354 -11.99 13.54 -14.25
CA ASN A 354 -11.23 12.66 -13.37
C ASN A 354 -10.49 13.43 -12.27
N PRO A 355 -10.31 12.82 -11.08
CA PRO A 355 -9.54 13.44 -10.01
C PRO A 355 -8.09 13.68 -10.45
N LEU A 356 -7.50 14.78 -9.98
CA LEU A 356 -6.10 15.07 -10.20
C LEU A 356 -5.21 14.19 -9.34
N LEU A 357 -4.05 13.81 -9.90
CA LEU A 357 -2.99 13.15 -9.15
C LEU A 357 -1.87 14.14 -8.87
N PHE A 358 -1.44 14.17 -7.61
CA PHE A 358 -0.31 14.95 -7.14
C PHE A 358 0.81 13.98 -6.82
N LEU A 359 1.87 13.98 -7.60
CA LEU A 359 3.00 13.07 -7.49
C LEU A 359 4.19 13.83 -6.90
N TYR A 360 4.41 13.64 -5.61
CA TYR A 360 5.48 14.30 -4.88
C TYR A 360 6.76 13.48 -4.91
N LYS A 361 7.85 14.11 -5.35
CA LYS A 361 9.20 13.54 -5.31
C LYS A 361 9.93 13.97 -4.05
N SER A 362 10.71 13.08 -3.49
CA SER A 362 11.57 13.33 -2.33
C SER A 362 12.63 14.40 -2.63
N ILE A 363 13.02 15.15 -1.59
CA ILE A 363 14.14 16.12 -1.63
C ILE A 363 15.46 15.38 -1.85
#